data_46418209bb7462520b34c8cf172270f5
#
_entry.id   46418209bb7462520b34c8cf172270f5
#
_cell.length_a   1.000
_cell.length_b   1.000
_cell.length_c   1.000
_cell.angle_alpha   90.00
_cell.angle_beta   90.00
_cell.angle_gamma   90.00
#
_symmetry.space_group_name_H-M   'P 1'
#
loop_
_entity.id
_entity.type
_entity.pdbx_description
1 polymer ?
#
loop_
_entity_poly.entity_id
_entity_poly.type
_entity_poly.pdbx_seq_one_letter_code
_entity_poly.pdbx_strand_id
1 'polypeptide(L)'
;MAKGLNRVPVREQEPKVRATNFDEVCLGYNKDEAVEEAQRCLGCKNAKCITGCPVNINIPAFIAQVKEGNFEEAYKIIGESSALPAVCGRVCPQESQCEGKCVRGIKGYAVSIGKLERFVADWAKENGIKPVPAAEKNGHKIAVIGSGPAGLTCAGDLAKLGYDVTIFEALHKAGGVLSYGIPEFRLPKDKVVAAEIENVKSLGVKIETNVIIGKSVTIDELL
;
A
#
# COMPACT_ATOMS: atom_id res chain seq x y z
N MET A 1 7.09 6.90 -33.25
CA MET A 1 7.98 5.99 -32.50
C MET A 1 7.17 5.34 -31.39
N ALA A 2 7.23 4.03 -31.22
CA ALA A 2 6.50 3.36 -30.13
C ALA A 2 7.06 3.88 -28.78
N LYS A 3 6.31 4.72 -28.10
CA LYS A 3 6.69 5.28 -26.79
C LYS A 3 7.04 4.13 -25.84
N GLY A 4 8.33 4.11 -25.46
CA GLY A 4 8.82 3.46 -24.27
C GLY A 4 8.64 1.95 -24.14
N LEU A 5 9.44 1.15 -24.86
CA LEU A 5 9.67 -0.24 -24.47
C LEU A 5 10.39 -0.32 -23.10
N ASN A 6 11.20 0.67 -22.80
CA ASN A 6 11.93 0.77 -21.53
C ASN A 6 11.08 1.42 -20.44
N ARG A 7 11.31 1.01 -19.20
CA ARG A 7 10.78 1.68 -17.99
C ARG A 7 11.41 3.05 -17.83
N VAL A 8 10.69 3.96 -17.23
CA VAL A 8 11.28 5.17 -16.65
C VAL A 8 12.16 4.72 -15.49
N PRO A 9 13.46 5.11 -15.46
CA PRO A 9 14.36 4.74 -14.38
C PRO A 9 13.86 5.28 -13.05
N VAL A 10 13.83 4.43 -12.02
CA VAL A 10 13.54 4.89 -10.67
C VAL A 10 14.79 5.48 -10.04
N ARG A 11 14.64 6.59 -9.32
CA ARG A 11 15.75 7.22 -8.59
C ARG A 11 16.13 6.40 -7.37
N GLU A 12 17.42 6.28 -7.15
CA GLU A 12 17.99 5.59 -5.99
C GLU A 12 19.13 6.40 -5.38
N GLN A 13 19.42 6.19 -4.10
CA GLN A 13 20.65 6.71 -3.50
C GLN A 13 21.88 6.14 -4.21
N GLU A 14 22.87 7.00 -4.41
CA GLU A 14 24.18 6.59 -4.95
C GLU A 14 24.80 5.47 -4.08
N PRO A 15 25.40 4.40 -4.69
CA PRO A 15 25.88 3.24 -3.95
C PRO A 15 26.85 3.56 -2.81
N LYS A 16 27.73 4.54 -2.98
CA LYS A 16 28.67 4.96 -1.94
C LYS A 16 27.99 5.72 -0.80
N VAL A 17 26.93 6.46 -1.10
CA VAL A 17 26.14 7.20 -0.10
C VAL A 17 25.28 6.24 0.70
N ARG A 18 24.52 5.35 0.05
CA ARG A 18 23.66 4.39 0.75
C ARG A 18 24.40 3.37 1.62
N ALA A 19 25.71 3.17 1.37
CA ALA A 19 26.56 2.32 2.21
C ALA A 19 26.89 2.94 3.58
N THR A 20 26.59 4.24 3.80
CA THR A 20 26.93 4.98 5.02
C THR A 20 25.72 5.37 5.87
N ASN A 21 24.51 5.01 5.44
CA ASN A 21 23.28 5.35 6.14
C ASN A 21 22.23 4.22 6.04
N PHE A 22 21.11 4.37 6.75
CA PHE A 22 19.96 3.46 6.68
C PHE A 22 18.70 4.14 6.08
N ASP A 23 18.88 5.28 5.42
CA ASP A 23 17.77 5.97 4.74
C ASP A 23 17.23 5.14 3.58
N GLU A 24 16.00 5.40 3.18
CA GLU A 24 15.34 4.66 2.10
C GLU A 24 16.16 4.73 0.80
N VAL A 25 16.57 3.58 0.28
CA VAL A 25 17.43 3.49 -0.91
C VAL A 25 16.71 3.92 -2.17
N CYS A 26 15.50 3.40 -2.40
CA CYS A 26 14.69 3.75 -3.56
C CYS A 26 13.95 5.07 -3.28
N LEU A 27 14.23 6.11 -4.06
CA LEU A 27 13.61 7.44 -3.88
C LEU A 27 12.25 7.57 -4.58
N GLY A 28 11.87 6.57 -5.38
CA GLY A 28 10.59 6.58 -6.11
C GLY A 28 10.59 7.53 -7.31
N TYR A 29 9.40 7.72 -7.90
CA TYR A 29 9.16 8.66 -8.97
C TYR A 29 8.80 10.05 -8.43
N ASN A 30 9.16 11.09 -9.18
CA ASN A 30 8.51 12.39 -9.09
C ASN A 30 7.24 12.41 -9.96
N LYS A 31 6.53 13.55 -9.99
CA LYS A 31 5.28 13.71 -10.75
C LYS A 31 5.46 13.44 -12.25
N ASP A 32 6.49 14.00 -12.85
CA ASP A 32 6.71 13.90 -14.31
C ASP A 32 7.11 12.48 -14.70
N GLU A 33 8.01 11.85 -13.92
CA GLU A 33 8.42 10.45 -14.07
C GLU A 33 7.23 9.48 -13.94
N ALA A 34 6.34 9.72 -12.96
CA ALA A 34 5.16 8.92 -12.76
C ALA A 34 4.17 9.02 -13.93
N VAL A 35 3.92 10.24 -14.42
CA VAL A 35 3.06 10.46 -15.59
C VAL A 35 3.66 9.83 -16.84
N GLU A 36 4.97 9.97 -17.06
CA GLU A 36 5.66 9.34 -18.18
C GLU A 36 5.57 7.81 -18.12
N GLU A 37 5.83 7.21 -16.97
CA GLU A 37 5.70 5.74 -16.79
C GLU A 37 4.26 5.28 -16.98
N ALA A 38 3.27 6.04 -16.48
CA ALA A 38 1.86 5.75 -16.65
C ALA A 38 1.43 5.75 -18.13
N GLN A 39 2.03 6.60 -18.97
CA GLN A 39 1.76 6.64 -20.41
C GLN A 39 2.14 5.33 -21.13
N ARG A 40 2.97 4.49 -20.53
CA ARG A 40 3.33 3.18 -21.07
C ARG A 40 2.21 2.16 -20.92
N CYS A 41 1.25 2.38 -20.03
CA CYS A 41 0.12 1.48 -19.84
C CYS A 41 -0.80 1.47 -21.07
N LEU A 42 -1.17 0.28 -21.53
CA LEU A 42 -2.01 0.09 -22.72
C LEU A 42 -3.50 0.17 -22.43
N GLY A 43 -3.91 0.26 -21.15
CA GLY A 43 -5.33 0.26 -20.78
C GLY A 43 -6.06 -1.03 -21.23
N CYS A 44 -5.46 -2.20 -21.04
CA CYS A 44 -5.96 -3.47 -21.55
C CYS A 44 -7.40 -3.75 -21.08
N LYS A 45 -8.30 -4.11 -22.00
CA LYS A 45 -9.69 -4.52 -21.68
C LYS A 45 -9.72 -5.75 -20.75
N ASN A 46 -8.85 -6.74 -21.00
CA ASN A 46 -8.67 -7.94 -20.18
C ASN A 46 -7.30 -7.86 -19.47
N ALA A 47 -7.19 -6.98 -18.49
CA ALA A 47 -5.94 -6.65 -17.83
C ALA A 47 -5.45 -7.77 -16.91
N LYS A 48 -4.52 -8.60 -17.40
CA LYS A 48 -3.93 -9.70 -16.64
C LYS A 48 -3.19 -9.24 -15.36
N CYS A 49 -2.74 -7.99 -15.31
CA CYS A 49 -2.12 -7.42 -14.12
C CYS A 49 -3.09 -7.38 -12.91
N ILE A 50 -4.39 -7.20 -13.12
CA ILE A 50 -5.41 -7.26 -12.05
C ILE A 50 -5.39 -8.65 -11.40
N THR A 51 -5.48 -9.72 -12.20
CA THR A 51 -5.45 -11.09 -11.69
C THR A 51 -4.09 -11.51 -11.11
N GLY A 52 -3.05 -10.74 -11.36
CA GLY A 52 -1.74 -10.89 -10.74
C GLY A 52 -1.60 -10.16 -9.40
N CYS A 53 -2.54 -9.28 -9.06
CA CYS A 53 -2.59 -8.60 -7.78
C CYS A 53 -3.43 -9.44 -6.79
N PRO A 54 -2.88 -9.85 -5.63
CA PRO A 54 -3.61 -10.66 -4.66
C PRO A 54 -4.92 -10.01 -4.13
N VAL A 55 -4.98 -8.68 -4.13
CA VAL A 55 -6.15 -7.91 -3.70
C VAL A 55 -6.95 -7.32 -4.86
N ASN A 56 -6.62 -7.69 -6.11
CA ASN A 56 -7.35 -7.30 -7.32
C ASN A 56 -7.53 -5.79 -7.53
N ILE A 57 -6.51 -4.97 -7.23
CA ILE A 57 -6.55 -3.53 -7.54
C ILE A 57 -6.89 -3.33 -9.01
N ASN A 58 -7.79 -2.38 -9.32
CA ASN A 58 -8.09 -1.98 -10.69
C ASN A 58 -6.91 -1.18 -11.28
N ILE A 59 -5.84 -1.90 -11.63
CA ILE A 59 -4.56 -1.34 -12.06
C ILE A 59 -4.69 -0.43 -13.29
N PRO A 60 -5.40 -0.81 -14.39
CA PRO A 60 -5.56 0.09 -15.51
C PRO A 60 -6.29 1.39 -15.16
N ALA A 61 -7.27 1.33 -14.26
CA ALA A 61 -8.03 2.51 -13.87
C ALA A 61 -7.19 3.50 -13.08
N PHE A 62 -6.46 3.06 -12.03
CA PHE A 62 -5.62 3.99 -11.29
C PHE A 62 -4.48 4.56 -12.14
N ILE A 63 -3.87 3.75 -13.03
CA ILE A 63 -2.81 4.23 -13.93
C ILE A 63 -3.36 5.25 -14.94
N ALA A 64 -4.60 5.09 -15.41
CA ALA A 64 -5.24 6.08 -16.27
C ALA A 64 -5.38 7.43 -15.55
N GLN A 65 -5.75 7.44 -14.27
CA GLN A 65 -5.82 8.66 -13.48
C GLN A 65 -4.43 9.29 -13.25
N VAL A 66 -3.40 8.47 -13.00
CA VAL A 66 -2.01 8.97 -12.90
C VAL A 66 -1.59 9.65 -14.21
N LYS A 67 -1.92 9.04 -15.34
CA LYS A 67 -1.62 9.59 -16.68
C LYS A 67 -2.25 10.96 -16.92
N GLU A 68 -3.45 11.19 -16.42
CA GLU A 68 -4.17 12.47 -16.53
C GLU A 68 -3.79 13.46 -15.42
N GLY A 69 -2.95 13.06 -14.45
CA GLY A 69 -2.55 13.90 -13.33
C GLY A 69 -3.56 13.94 -12.18
N ASN A 70 -4.59 13.08 -12.20
CA ASN A 70 -5.64 12.99 -11.19
C ASN A 70 -5.24 12.05 -10.06
N PHE A 71 -4.21 12.42 -9.29
CA PHE A 71 -3.58 11.53 -8.30
C PHE A 71 -4.48 11.19 -7.12
N GLU A 72 -5.37 12.11 -6.71
CA GLU A 72 -6.36 11.84 -5.67
C GLU A 72 -7.33 10.74 -6.09
N GLU A 73 -7.82 10.79 -7.32
CA GLU A 73 -8.71 9.75 -7.85
C GLU A 73 -7.97 8.42 -8.02
N ALA A 74 -6.69 8.45 -8.44
CA ALA A 74 -5.87 7.25 -8.48
C ALA A 74 -5.73 6.61 -7.08
N TYR A 75 -5.56 7.43 -6.03
CA TYR A 75 -5.49 6.96 -4.64
C TYR A 75 -6.81 6.32 -4.18
N LYS A 76 -7.95 6.92 -4.50
CA LYS A 76 -9.27 6.36 -4.19
C LYS A 76 -9.47 4.99 -4.83
N ILE A 77 -9.14 4.86 -6.12
CA ILE A 77 -9.23 3.58 -6.85
C ILE A 77 -8.34 2.50 -6.22
N ILE A 78 -7.12 2.83 -5.83
CA ILE A 78 -6.24 1.89 -5.11
C ILE A 78 -6.87 1.52 -3.77
N GLY A 79 -7.39 2.50 -3.05
CA GLY A 79 -7.98 2.36 -1.73
C GLY A 79 -9.24 1.49 -1.67
N GLU A 80 -9.93 1.26 -2.79
CA GLU A 80 -11.06 0.31 -2.88
C GLU A 80 -10.63 -1.13 -2.55
N SER A 81 -9.38 -1.50 -2.85
CA SER A 81 -8.88 -2.88 -2.72
C SER A 81 -7.65 -3.01 -1.82
N SER A 82 -6.92 -1.94 -1.54
CA SER A 82 -5.68 -1.96 -0.76
C SER A 82 -5.74 -1.01 0.42
N ALA A 83 -5.54 -1.55 1.62
CA ALA A 83 -5.48 -0.75 2.85
C ALA A 83 -4.09 -0.16 3.14
N LEU A 84 -3.02 -0.68 2.50
CA LEU A 84 -1.63 -0.34 2.77
C LEU A 84 -0.83 -0.05 1.49
N PRO A 85 -1.28 0.89 0.64
CA PRO A 85 -0.68 1.10 -0.68
C PRO A 85 0.78 1.58 -0.64
N ALA A 86 1.17 2.40 0.34
CA ALA A 86 2.55 2.86 0.48
C ALA A 86 3.51 1.72 0.87
N VAL A 87 3.03 0.75 1.65
CA VAL A 87 3.75 -0.49 1.98
C VAL A 87 3.83 -1.39 0.74
N CYS A 88 2.69 -1.68 0.10
CA CYS A 88 2.60 -2.58 -1.06
C CYS A 88 3.49 -2.09 -2.21
N GLY A 89 3.48 -0.81 -2.53
CA GLY A 89 4.31 -0.21 -3.56
C GLY A 89 5.82 -0.32 -3.31
N ARG A 90 6.23 -0.61 -2.05
CA ARG A 90 7.64 -0.78 -1.65
C ARG A 90 8.08 -2.24 -1.51
N VAL A 91 7.19 -3.13 -1.02
CA VAL A 91 7.62 -4.46 -0.56
C VAL A 91 6.97 -5.63 -1.27
N CYS A 92 5.87 -5.44 -2.01
CA CYS A 92 5.31 -6.51 -2.84
C CYS A 92 6.35 -7.01 -3.86
N PRO A 93 6.42 -8.32 -4.14
CA PRO A 93 7.22 -8.87 -5.22
C PRO A 93 6.50 -8.68 -6.57
N GLN A 94 6.36 -7.41 -7.01
CA GLN A 94 5.55 -7.03 -8.17
C GLN A 94 5.96 -7.77 -9.46
N GLU A 95 7.26 -8.06 -9.61
CA GLU A 95 7.84 -8.78 -10.75
C GLU A 95 7.30 -10.20 -10.93
N SER A 96 6.85 -10.84 -9.86
CA SER A 96 6.19 -12.15 -9.90
C SER A 96 4.67 -12.07 -9.80
N GLN A 97 4.12 -10.91 -9.47
CA GLN A 97 2.69 -10.64 -9.31
C GLN A 97 2.13 -9.81 -10.47
N CYS A 98 1.67 -8.58 -10.19
CA CYS A 98 1.00 -7.72 -11.17
C CYS A 98 1.89 -7.37 -12.38
N GLU A 99 3.15 -7.00 -12.16
CA GLU A 99 4.10 -6.69 -13.24
C GLU A 99 4.45 -7.93 -14.06
N GLY A 100 4.60 -9.10 -13.41
CA GLY A 100 4.83 -10.37 -14.08
C GLY A 100 3.72 -10.79 -15.04
N LYS A 101 2.51 -10.24 -14.88
CA LYS A 101 1.37 -10.48 -15.78
C LYS A 101 1.13 -9.35 -16.80
N CYS A 102 1.95 -8.30 -16.76
CA CYS A 102 1.80 -7.16 -17.66
C CYS A 102 2.18 -7.54 -19.09
N VAL A 103 1.28 -7.35 -20.05
CA VAL A 103 1.51 -7.69 -21.47
C VAL A 103 2.65 -6.90 -22.11
N ARG A 104 3.01 -5.74 -21.56
CA ARG A 104 4.21 -4.99 -22.00
C ARG A 104 5.50 -5.79 -21.78
N GLY A 105 5.53 -6.65 -20.76
CA GLY A 105 6.66 -7.53 -20.47
C GLY A 105 6.95 -8.59 -21.53
N ILE A 106 6.03 -8.85 -22.46
CA ILE A 106 6.21 -9.84 -23.53
C ILE A 106 7.25 -9.35 -24.57
N LYS A 107 7.26 -8.06 -24.90
CA LYS A 107 8.13 -7.47 -25.94
C LYS A 107 9.07 -6.38 -25.41
N GLY A 108 9.17 -6.23 -24.10
CA GLY A 108 9.97 -5.19 -23.45
C GLY A 108 9.86 -5.31 -21.94
N TYR A 109 9.78 -4.18 -21.27
CA TYR A 109 9.63 -4.16 -19.82
C TYR A 109 8.17 -3.91 -19.43
N ALA A 110 7.67 -4.66 -18.44
CA ALA A 110 6.39 -4.39 -17.79
C ALA A 110 6.31 -2.93 -17.32
N VAL A 111 5.10 -2.39 -17.21
CA VAL A 111 4.89 -1.09 -16.54
C VAL A 111 5.29 -1.26 -15.06
N SER A 112 5.95 -0.26 -14.50
CA SER A 112 6.39 -0.24 -13.09
C SER A 112 5.20 0.04 -12.16
N ILE A 113 4.28 -0.93 -12.07
CA ILE A 113 2.99 -0.80 -11.38
C ILE A 113 3.19 -0.46 -9.92
N GLY A 114 4.09 -1.20 -9.23
CA GLY A 114 4.36 -0.95 -7.82
C GLY A 114 4.99 0.42 -7.56
N LYS A 115 5.81 0.95 -8.49
CA LYS A 115 6.38 2.29 -8.35
C LYS A 115 5.33 3.38 -8.54
N LEU A 116 4.35 3.15 -9.41
CA LEU A 116 3.21 4.04 -9.59
C LEU A 116 2.28 4.01 -8.37
N GLU A 117 1.98 2.82 -7.83
CA GLU A 117 1.22 2.66 -6.58
C GLU A 117 1.90 3.40 -5.43
N ARG A 118 3.21 3.21 -5.26
CA ARG A 118 4.02 3.93 -4.27
C ARG A 118 3.92 5.45 -4.46
N PHE A 119 4.11 5.95 -5.68
CA PHE A 119 4.03 7.37 -5.98
C PHE A 119 2.68 7.96 -5.57
N VAL A 120 1.59 7.30 -5.93
CA VAL A 120 0.23 7.75 -5.60
C VAL A 120 0.02 7.79 -4.08
N ALA A 121 0.48 6.77 -3.35
CA ALA A 121 0.35 6.72 -1.90
C ALA A 121 1.21 7.78 -1.18
N ASP A 122 2.45 7.99 -1.64
CA ASP A 122 3.33 9.02 -1.09
C ASP A 122 2.77 10.42 -1.37
N TRP A 123 2.28 10.66 -2.59
CA TRP A 123 1.64 11.93 -2.97
C TRP A 123 0.39 12.20 -2.13
N ALA A 124 -0.48 11.19 -1.92
CA ALA A 124 -1.68 11.34 -1.11
C ALA A 124 -1.33 11.74 0.33
N LYS A 125 -0.32 11.10 0.92
CA LYS A 125 0.18 11.45 2.25
C LYS A 125 0.70 12.90 2.31
N GLU A 126 1.52 13.32 1.35
CA GLU A 126 2.08 14.67 1.29
C GLU A 126 1.00 15.75 1.13
N ASN A 127 -0.11 15.43 0.48
CA ASN A 127 -1.25 16.33 0.28
C ASN A 127 -2.36 16.17 1.33
N GLY A 128 -2.14 15.36 2.38
CA GLY A 128 -3.09 15.19 3.47
C GLY A 128 -4.36 14.43 3.09
N ILE A 129 -4.36 13.70 1.96
CA ILE A 129 -5.49 12.90 1.49
C ILE A 129 -5.64 11.68 2.40
N LYS A 130 -6.84 11.46 2.91
CA LYS A 130 -7.19 10.34 3.79
C LYS A 130 -7.96 9.26 3.03
N PRO A 131 -7.94 8.00 3.51
CA PRO A 131 -8.82 6.95 2.98
C PRO A 131 -10.29 7.39 3.02
N VAL A 132 -11.07 6.82 2.10
CA VAL A 132 -12.52 7.09 2.06
C VAL A 132 -13.14 6.69 3.40
N PRO A 133 -13.97 7.56 4.00
CA PRO A 133 -14.62 7.28 5.28
C PRO A 133 -15.44 5.99 5.24
N ALA A 134 -15.61 5.39 6.41
CA ALA A 134 -16.41 4.20 6.61
C ALA A 134 -17.89 4.45 6.24
N ALA A 135 -18.57 3.38 5.86
CA ALA A 135 -20.02 3.35 5.81
C ALA A 135 -20.65 3.66 7.19
N GLU A 136 -21.95 3.92 7.23
CA GLU A 136 -22.66 4.05 8.51
C GLU A 136 -22.41 2.82 9.39
N LYS A 137 -22.27 3.07 10.71
CA LYS A 137 -22.00 2.01 11.69
C LYS A 137 -23.14 0.98 11.69
N ASN A 138 -22.77 -0.30 11.55
CA ASN A 138 -23.73 -1.42 11.56
C ASN A 138 -24.02 -2.00 12.95
N GLY A 139 -23.40 -1.46 14.01
CA GLY A 139 -23.58 -1.85 15.41
C GLY A 139 -22.80 -3.10 15.85
N HIS A 140 -22.07 -3.76 14.95
CA HIS A 140 -21.29 -4.94 15.29
C HIS A 140 -19.85 -4.58 15.65
N LYS A 141 -19.31 -5.21 16.71
CA LYS A 141 -17.94 -5.08 17.17
C LYS A 141 -17.11 -6.27 16.70
N ILE A 142 -15.89 -6.00 16.24
CA ILE A 142 -14.94 -7.03 15.79
C ILE A 142 -13.61 -6.86 16.51
N ALA A 143 -13.11 -7.94 17.08
CA ALA A 143 -11.76 -8.04 17.61
C ALA A 143 -10.83 -8.65 16.56
N VAL A 144 -9.75 -7.96 16.21
CA VAL A 144 -8.67 -8.46 15.34
C VAL A 144 -7.45 -8.72 16.21
N ILE A 145 -6.90 -9.93 16.15
CA ILE A 145 -5.74 -10.34 16.96
C ILE A 145 -4.47 -10.19 16.12
N GLY A 146 -3.62 -9.23 16.51
CA GLY A 146 -2.37 -8.87 15.83
C GLY A 146 -2.51 -7.74 14.84
N SER A 147 -1.55 -6.81 14.87
CA SER A 147 -1.48 -5.61 14.03
C SER A 147 -0.48 -5.74 12.87
N GLY A 148 -0.11 -6.95 12.49
CA GLY A 148 0.68 -7.18 11.28
C GLY A 148 -0.08 -6.78 10.01
N PRO A 149 0.54 -6.88 8.82
CA PRO A 149 -0.10 -6.45 7.56
C PRO A 149 -1.48 -7.08 7.34
N ALA A 150 -1.67 -8.35 7.69
CA ALA A 150 -2.95 -9.03 7.57
C ALA A 150 -4.01 -8.42 8.50
N GLY A 151 -3.67 -8.18 9.78
CA GLY A 151 -4.59 -7.59 10.76
C GLY A 151 -4.94 -6.15 10.42
N LEU A 152 -3.98 -5.34 9.99
CA LEU A 152 -4.22 -3.96 9.56
C LEU A 152 -5.13 -3.91 8.33
N THR A 153 -4.92 -4.78 7.33
CA THR A 153 -5.77 -4.86 6.14
C THR A 153 -7.18 -5.31 6.50
N CYS A 154 -7.32 -6.40 7.26
CA CYS A 154 -8.61 -6.91 7.72
C CYS A 154 -9.40 -5.83 8.49
N ALA A 155 -8.74 -5.16 9.43
CA ALA A 155 -9.36 -4.11 10.24
C ALA A 155 -9.79 -2.90 9.39
N GLY A 156 -8.95 -2.47 8.46
CA GLY A 156 -9.27 -1.37 7.55
C GLY A 156 -10.48 -1.69 6.66
N ASP A 157 -10.53 -2.89 6.09
CA ASP A 157 -11.62 -3.31 5.21
C ASP A 157 -12.94 -3.49 6.00
N LEU A 158 -12.90 -4.06 7.19
CA LEU A 158 -14.07 -4.16 8.07
C LEU A 158 -14.58 -2.79 8.53
N ALA A 159 -13.67 -1.85 8.83
CA ALA A 159 -14.06 -0.50 9.21
C ALA A 159 -14.78 0.22 8.07
N LYS A 160 -14.31 0.06 6.81
CA LYS A 160 -15.00 0.58 5.62
C LYS A 160 -16.42 0.01 5.44
N LEU A 161 -16.67 -1.21 5.93
CA LEU A 161 -17.99 -1.84 5.94
C LEU A 161 -18.87 -1.45 7.14
N GLY A 162 -18.40 -0.52 7.99
CA GLY A 162 -19.18 0.02 9.11
C GLY A 162 -19.05 -0.76 10.42
N TYR A 163 -18.17 -1.73 10.51
CA TYR A 163 -17.90 -2.43 11.77
C TYR A 163 -17.10 -1.56 12.76
N ASP A 164 -17.33 -1.73 14.07
CA ASP A 164 -16.51 -1.15 15.13
C ASP A 164 -15.35 -2.10 15.44
N VAL A 165 -14.17 -1.79 14.91
CA VAL A 165 -13.03 -2.72 14.92
C VAL A 165 -12.01 -2.28 15.96
N THR A 166 -11.55 -3.25 16.78
CA THR A 166 -10.42 -3.08 17.68
C THR A 166 -9.35 -4.13 17.36
N ILE A 167 -8.13 -3.68 17.09
CA ILE A 167 -6.95 -4.55 16.95
C ILE A 167 -6.28 -4.69 18.31
N PHE A 168 -6.02 -5.92 18.76
CA PHE A 168 -5.24 -6.22 19.94
C PHE A 168 -3.84 -6.70 19.53
N GLU A 169 -2.81 -5.96 19.91
CA GLU A 169 -1.42 -6.22 19.57
C GLU A 169 -0.60 -6.58 20.81
N ALA A 170 0.12 -7.69 20.73
CA ALA A 170 0.93 -8.16 21.84
C ALA A 170 2.15 -7.27 22.12
N LEU A 171 2.70 -6.66 21.09
CA LEU A 171 3.90 -5.83 21.19
C LEU A 171 3.56 -4.36 21.50
N HIS A 172 4.57 -3.58 21.84
CA HIS A 172 4.42 -2.16 22.21
C HIS A 172 4.23 -1.23 21.01
N LYS A 173 4.49 -1.69 19.79
CA LYS A 173 4.24 -0.95 18.54
C LYS A 173 3.42 -1.81 17.59
N ALA A 174 2.44 -1.19 16.94
CA ALA A 174 1.68 -1.82 15.88
C ALA A 174 2.53 -1.97 14.59
N GLY A 175 2.12 -2.89 13.71
CA GLY A 175 2.71 -3.11 12.41
C GLY A 175 3.35 -4.48 12.21
N GLY A 176 3.58 -5.25 13.28
CA GLY A 176 4.18 -6.58 13.19
C GLY A 176 5.48 -6.59 12.38
N VAL A 177 5.59 -7.47 11.38
CA VAL A 177 6.80 -7.55 10.53
C VAL A 177 7.13 -6.24 9.81
N LEU A 178 6.16 -5.37 9.55
CA LEU A 178 6.40 -4.06 8.93
C LEU A 178 7.26 -3.18 9.84
N SER A 179 7.01 -3.23 11.15
CA SER A 179 7.73 -2.45 12.16
C SER A 179 9.00 -3.12 12.65
N TYR A 180 8.99 -4.46 12.81
CA TYR A 180 10.05 -5.19 13.50
C TYR A 180 10.96 -6.03 12.58
N GLY A 181 10.52 -6.35 11.35
CA GLY A 181 11.23 -7.28 10.49
C GLY A 181 11.87 -6.66 9.25
N ILE A 182 11.14 -5.82 8.51
CA ILE A 182 11.63 -5.24 7.26
C ILE A 182 12.65 -4.14 7.57
N PRO A 183 13.84 -4.09 6.93
CA PRO A 183 14.83 -3.05 7.19
C PRO A 183 14.36 -1.63 6.87
N GLU A 184 14.86 -0.64 7.64
CA GLU A 184 14.52 0.78 7.49
C GLU A 184 14.77 1.30 6.07
N PHE A 185 15.91 0.94 5.49
CA PHE A 185 16.28 1.37 4.13
C PHE A 185 15.37 0.81 3.01
N ARG A 186 14.55 -0.19 3.33
CA ARG A 186 13.54 -0.77 2.42
C ARG A 186 12.14 -0.24 2.71
N LEU A 187 11.79 -0.11 3.98
CA LEU A 187 10.46 0.33 4.45
C LEU A 187 10.63 1.22 5.69
N PRO A 188 10.67 2.55 5.50
CA PRO A 188 10.80 3.51 6.59
C PRO A 188 9.65 3.40 7.61
N LYS A 189 10.00 3.27 8.91
CA LYS A 189 9.00 3.02 9.96
C LYS A 189 8.17 4.26 10.25
N ASP A 190 8.84 5.35 10.57
CA ASP A 190 8.16 6.56 11.01
C ASP A 190 7.46 7.29 9.86
N LYS A 191 8.07 7.25 8.66
CA LYS A 191 7.54 7.96 7.49
C LYS A 191 6.47 7.20 6.72
N VAL A 192 6.51 5.87 6.71
CA VAL A 192 5.63 5.03 5.88
C VAL A 192 4.73 4.16 6.75
N VAL A 193 5.30 3.28 7.58
CA VAL A 193 4.50 2.33 8.37
C VAL A 193 3.58 3.06 9.34
N ALA A 194 4.10 4.05 10.07
CA ALA A 194 3.29 4.85 10.99
C ALA A 194 2.16 5.61 10.27
N ALA A 195 2.44 6.18 9.10
CA ALA A 195 1.43 6.88 8.31
C ALA A 195 0.31 5.96 7.83
N GLU A 196 0.63 4.75 7.38
CA GLU A 196 -0.39 3.76 6.98
C GLU A 196 -1.21 3.27 8.17
N ILE A 197 -0.60 3.08 9.34
CA ILE A 197 -1.33 2.75 10.58
C ILE A 197 -2.29 3.89 10.95
N GLU A 198 -1.86 5.14 10.86
CA GLU A 198 -2.74 6.29 11.12
C GLU A 198 -3.87 6.41 10.08
N ASN A 199 -3.64 6.01 8.82
CA ASN A 199 -4.70 5.91 7.83
C ASN A 199 -5.75 4.86 8.23
N VAL A 200 -5.32 3.68 8.71
CA VAL A 200 -6.24 2.65 9.22
C VAL A 200 -7.02 3.17 10.45
N LYS A 201 -6.35 3.84 11.39
CA LYS A 201 -7.01 4.46 12.54
C LYS A 201 -8.03 5.55 12.13
N SER A 202 -7.74 6.31 11.08
CA SER A 202 -8.64 7.35 10.59
C SER A 202 -9.98 6.83 10.09
N LEU A 203 -10.06 5.52 9.77
CA LEU A 203 -11.31 4.80 9.46
C LEU A 203 -12.13 4.45 10.72
N GLY A 204 -11.63 4.78 11.91
CA GLY A 204 -12.29 4.47 13.19
C GLY A 204 -11.79 3.19 13.88
N VAL A 205 -10.73 2.55 13.35
CA VAL A 205 -10.11 1.38 13.98
C VAL A 205 -9.36 1.80 15.24
N LYS A 206 -9.60 1.09 16.35
CA LYS A 206 -8.84 1.20 17.59
C LYS A 206 -7.69 0.19 17.59
N ILE A 207 -6.56 0.55 18.17
CA ILE A 207 -5.41 -0.35 18.31
C ILE A 207 -4.95 -0.30 19.77
N GLU A 208 -5.07 -1.44 20.45
CA GLU A 208 -4.64 -1.67 21.81
C GLU A 208 -3.34 -2.47 21.82
N THR A 209 -2.24 -1.84 22.21
CA THR A 209 -0.92 -2.48 22.29
C THR A 209 -0.65 -3.06 23.66
N ASN A 210 0.35 -3.96 23.78
CA ASN A 210 0.70 -4.69 25.01
C ASN A 210 -0.43 -5.59 25.54
N VAL A 211 -1.30 -6.08 24.67
CA VAL A 211 -2.41 -6.98 24.99
C VAL A 211 -2.15 -8.35 24.36
N ILE A 212 -1.88 -9.35 25.17
CA ILE A 212 -1.63 -10.73 24.73
C ILE A 212 -2.92 -11.53 24.91
N ILE A 213 -3.64 -11.75 23.80
CA ILE A 213 -4.86 -12.56 23.82
C ILE A 213 -4.54 -14.01 24.19
N GLY A 214 -5.34 -14.56 25.11
CA GLY A 214 -5.11 -15.87 25.74
C GLY A 214 -4.16 -15.82 26.96
N LYS A 215 -3.64 -14.63 27.32
CA LYS A 215 -2.81 -14.41 28.53
C LYS A 215 -3.30 -13.24 29.38
N SER A 216 -3.23 -12.02 28.84
CA SER A 216 -3.72 -10.83 29.58
C SER A 216 -5.24 -10.62 29.42
N VAL A 217 -5.81 -11.08 28.34
CA VAL A 217 -7.25 -11.10 28.05
C VAL A 217 -7.56 -12.45 27.41
N THR A 218 -8.57 -13.15 27.88
CA THR A 218 -9.03 -14.42 27.30
C THR A 218 -9.97 -14.17 26.11
N ILE A 219 -10.23 -15.20 25.32
CA ILE A 219 -11.20 -15.11 24.22
C ILE A 219 -12.61 -14.91 24.77
N ASP A 220 -12.95 -15.59 25.88
CA ASP A 220 -14.28 -15.46 26.51
C ASP A 220 -14.54 -14.04 27.06
N GLU A 221 -13.50 -13.32 27.46
CA GLU A 221 -13.59 -11.90 27.84
C GLU A 221 -13.75 -10.94 26.68
N LEU A 222 -13.42 -11.37 25.45
CA LEU A 222 -13.61 -10.58 24.23
C LEU A 222 -15.01 -10.76 23.63
N LEU A 223 -15.68 -11.89 23.90
CA LEU A 223 -17.01 -12.26 23.38
C LEU A 223 -18.11 -11.72 24.29
#